data_419db6e598e9102132bb6530e3231694
#
_entry.id   419db6e598e9102132bb6530e3231694
#
_cell.length_a   1.000
_cell.length_b   1.000
_cell.length_c   1.000
_cell.angle_alpha   90.00
_cell.angle_beta   90.00
_cell.angle_gamma   90.00
#
_symmetry.space_group_name_H-M   'P 1'
#
loop_
_entity.id
_entity.type
_entity.pdbx_description
1 polymer ?
#
loop_
_entity_poly.entity_id
_entity_poly.type
_entity_poly.pdbx_seq_one_letter_code
_entity_poly.pdbx_strand_id
1 'polypeptide(L)'
;MAALHFLSKRRNVAAVHFNHGTDHADEAEILVKKYCEDWDVELLIGRIDEDPPEKRSLEDFWREQRYNFFETVALTPRYRVVPFITCHHLDDVVETWLFTSLHGHGRLIPSKRGRYLRPLLATRKAVLEDWCHRHEVPYVEDPSNKDTSFMRNYIRHELVPKALRVNPGIYKVMRKKVENSPVILD
;
A
#
# COMPACT_ATOMS: atom_id res chain seq x y z
N MET A 1 4.25 -8.14 2.53
CA MET A 1 5.34 -9.09 2.89
C MET A 1 6.55 -8.96 1.95
N ALA A 2 6.43 -8.99 0.60
CA ALA A 2 7.57 -8.91 -0.32
C ALA A 2 8.57 -7.77 -0.03
N ALA A 3 8.07 -6.55 0.13
CA ALA A 3 8.92 -5.38 0.42
C ALA A 3 9.65 -5.50 1.77
N LEU A 4 8.96 -5.99 2.80
CA LEU A 4 9.56 -6.19 4.12
C LEU A 4 10.69 -7.23 4.05
N HIS A 5 10.43 -8.39 3.45
CA HIS A 5 11.45 -9.42 3.26
C HIS A 5 12.66 -8.93 2.43
N PHE A 6 12.42 -8.16 1.36
CA PHE A 6 13.51 -7.61 0.55
C PHE A 6 14.38 -6.62 1.33
N LEU A 7 13.74 -5.74 2.10
CA LEU A 7 14.43 -4.69 2.84
C LEU A 7 15.16 -5.24 4.08
N SER A 8 14.56 -6.18 4.81
CA SER A 8 15.16 -6.77 6.02
C SER A 8 16.52 -7.42 5.75
N LYS A 9 16.72 -7.99 4.57
CA LYS A 9 17.99 -8.63 4.19
C LYS A 9 19.16 -7.67 4.00
N ARG A 10 18.90 -6.38 3.81
CA ARG A 10 19.94 -5.44 3.35
C ARG A 10 19.94 -4.11 4.09
N ARG A 11 18.97 -3.84 4.93
CA ARG A 11 18.75 -2.56 5.58
C ARG A 11 18.28 -2.76 7.02
N ASN A 12 18.65 -1.84 7.88
CA ASN A 12 18.03 -1.72 9.19
C ASN A 12 16.66 -1.07 8.99
N VAL A 13 15.59 -1.84 9.19
CA VAL A 13 14.21 -1.40 8.99
C VAL A 13 13.37 -1.75 10.22
N ALA A 14 12.33 -0.96 10.45
CA ALA A 14 11.24 -1.31 11.35
C ALA A 14 9.96 -1.47 10.55
N ALA A 15 9.15 -2.47 10.87
CA ALA A 15 7.83 -2.65 10.31
C ALA A 15 6.80 -1.86 11.14
N VAL A 16 5.87 -1.20 10.45
CA VAL A 16 4.74 -0.52 11.08
C VAL A 16 3.47 -1.13 10.53
N HIS A 17 2.72 -1.82 11.37
CA HIS A 17 1.46 -2.46 11.02
C HIS A 17 0.29 -1.78 11.73
N PHE A 18 -0.81 -1.55 11.00
CA PHE A 18 -2.04 -1.02 11.57
C PHE A 18 -3.19 -2.00 11.32
N ASN A 19 -3.77 -2.49 12.41
CA ASN A 19 -4.88 -3.41 12.40
C ASN A 19 -6.21 -2.65 12.40
N HIS A 20 -7.04 -2.93 11.42
CA HIS A 20 -8.35 -2.27 11.22
C HIS A 20 -9.51 -2.90 11.99
N GLY A 21 -9.24 -3.89 12.86
CA GLY A 21 -10.25 -4.53 13.70
C GLY A 21 -11.15 -5.52 12.97
N THR A 22 -10.72 -6.06 11.84
CA THR A 22 -11.43 -7.14 11.13
C THR A 22 -10.74 -8.49 11.39
N ASP A 23 -11.46 -9.60 11.25
CA ASP A 23 -10.89 -10.95 11.45
C ASP A 23 -9.65 -11.18 10.59
N HIS A 24 -9.68 -10.72 9.33
CA HIS A 24 -8.53 -10.82 8.43
C HIS A 24 -7.37 -9.88 8.80
N ALA A 25 -7.66 -8.75 9.45
CA ALA A 25 -6.62 -7.87 9.96
C ALA A 25 -5.89 -8.53 11.15
N ASP A 26 -6.58 -9.33 11.94
CA ASP A 26 -5.97 -10.13 13.01
C ASP A 26 -5.06 -11.24 12.44
N GLU A 27 -5.51 -11.98 11.42
CA GLU A 27 -4.68 -12.96 10.71
C GLU A 27 -3.42 -12.32 10.11
N ALA A 28 -3.58 -11.16 9.48
CA ALA A 28 -2.46 -10.41 8.92
C ALA A 28 -1.48 -9.95 10.00
N GLU A 29 -1.97 -9.51 11.16
CA GLU A 29 -1.13 -9.12 12.30
C GLU A 29 -0.33 -10.30 12.85
N ILE A 30 -0.95 -11.47 13.02
CA ILE A 30 -0.28 -12.71 13.47
C ILE A 30 0.86 -13.06 12.51
N LEU A 31 0.59 -13.01 11.19
CA LEU A 31 1.58 -13.29 10.16
C LEU A 31 2.76 -12.30 10.23
N VAL A 32 2.47 -11.00 10.31
CA VAL A 32 3.50 -9.96 10.37
C VAL A 32 4.35 -10.10 11.63
N LYS A 33 3.75 -10.37 12.80
CA LYS A 33 4.48 -10.63 14.05
C LYS A 33 5.47 -11.76 13.88
N LYS A 34 5.01 -12.92 13.43
CA LYS A 34 5.86 -14.10 13.23
C LYS A 34 7.06 -13.78 12.35
N TYR A 35 6.83 -13.16 11.19
CA TYR A 35 7.94 -12.91 10.25
C TYR A 35 8.86 -11.76 10.65
N CYS A 36 8.38 -10.80 11.44
CA CYS A 36 9.25 -9.80 12.03
C CYS A 36 10.18 -10.43 13.08
N GLU A 37 9.68 -11.39 13.88
CA GLU A 37 10.49 -12.19 14.81
C GLU A 37 11.52 -13.04 14.04
N ASP A 38 11.08 -13.81 13.05
CA ASP A 38 11.94 -14.68 12.23
C ASP A 38 13.05 -13.92 11.50
N TRP A 39 12.82 -12.66 11.14
CA TRP A 39 13.77 -11.84 10.37
C TRP A 39 14.50 -10.79 11.21
N ASP A 40 14.35 -10.82 12.51
CA ASP A 40 14.92 -9.85 13.46
C ASP A 40 14.59 -8.39 13.06
N VAL A 41 13.30 -8.15 12.76
CA VAL A 41 12.76 -6.84 12.38
C VAL A 41 11.91 -6.29 13.51
N GLU A 42 12.24 -5.09 13.98
CA GLU A 42 11.40 -4.39 14.95
C GLU A 42 10.01 -4.12 14.37
N LEU A 43 8.97 -4.41 15.17
CA LEU A 43 7.57 -4.24 14.77
C LEU A 43 6.84 -3.29 15.72
N LEU A 44 6.20 -2.28 15.12
CA LEU A 44 5.29 -1.38 15.81
C LEU A 44 3.87 -1.64 15.32
N ILE A 45 2.95 -1.86 16.26
CA ILE A 45 1.56 -2.19 15.95
C ILE A 45 0.65 -1.12 16.51
N GLY A 46 -0.25 -0.62 15.65
CA GLY A 46 -1.43 0.14 16.02
C GLY A 46 -2.69 -0.66 15.72
N ARG A 47 -3.72 -0.42 16.50
CA ARG A 47 -5.06 -0.99 16.29
C ARG A 47 -6.08 0.11 16.29
N ILE A 48 -7.17 -0.10 15.57
CA ILE A 48 -8.32 0.76 15.65
C ILE A 48 -8.99 0.58 17.02
N ASP A 49 -9.35 1.67 17.64
CA ASP A 49 -9.98 1.74 18.96
C ASP A 49 -11.29 2.53 18.95
N GLU A 50 -11.71 3.02 17.78
CA GLU A 50 -12.91 3.83 17.60
C GLU A 50 -13.83 3.21 16.54
N ASP A 51 -15.12 3.38 16.72
CA ASP A 51 -16.13 3.03 15.71
C ASP A 51 -16.16 4.09 14.59
N PRO A 52 -16.40 3.67 13.33
CA PRO A 52 -16.52 4.60 12.22
C PRO A 52 -17.75 5.48 12.37
N PRO A 53 -17.65 6.79 12.09
CA PRO A 53 -18.79 7.71 12.09
C PRO A 53 -19.86 7.29 11.05
N GLU A 54 -21.14 7.37 11.40
CA GLU A 54 -22.30 6.89 10.61
C GLU A 54 -22.38 7.36 9.14
N LYS A 55 -21.74 8.49 8.80
CA LYS A 55 -21.84 9.11 7.46
C LYS A 55 -20.52 9.13 6.69
N ARG A 56 -19.54 8.36 7.11
CA ARG A 56 -18.21 8.38 6.52
C ARG A 56 -17.91 7.05 5.81
N SER A 57 -17.17 7.12 4.70
CA SER A 57 -16.60 5.93 4.07
C SER A 57 -15.67 5.19 5.05
N LEU A 58 -15.89 3.89 5.25
CA LEU A 58 -15.01 3.04 6.07
C LEU A 58 -13.57 3.10 5.58
N GLU A 59 -13.36 3.11 4.26
CA GLU A 59 -12.03 3.16 3.65
C GLU A 59 -11.29 4.46 4.01
N ASP A 60 -11.99 5.61 3.96
CA ASP A 60 -11.41 6.91 4.34
C ASP A 60 -11.14 6.99 5.85
N PHE A 61 -12.03 6.41 6.67
CA PHE A 61 -11.84 6.36 8.10
C PHE A 61 -10.62 5.51 8.48
N TRP A 62 -10.53 4.27 7.99
CA TRP A 62 -9.39 3.38 8.21
C TRP A 62 -8.07 3.99 7.72
N ARG A 63 -8.13 4.68 6.59
CA ARG A 63 -6.98 5.39 6.05
C ARG A 63 -6.50 6.48 7.02
N GLU A 64 -7.40 7.30 7.54
CA GLU A 64 -7.06 8.37 8.48
C GLU A 64 -6.45 7.80 9.75
N GLN A 65 -7.12 6.83 10.39
CA GLN A 65 -6.63 6.20 11.62
C GLN A 65 -5.22 5.61 11.43
N ARG A 66 -4.98 4.94 10.32
CA ARG A 66 -3.66 4.42 9.98
C ARG A 66 -2.61 5.53 9.85
N TYR A 67 -2.93 6.64 9.18
CA TYR A 67 -1.97 7.73 9.04
C TYR A 67 -1.75 8.47 10.36
N ASN A 68 -2.76 8.63 11.20
CA ASN A 68 -2.63 9.16 12.55
C ASN A 68 -1.66 8.32 13.39
N PHE A 69 -1.78 7.01 13.32
CA PHE A 69 -0.83 6.10 13.96
C PHE A 69 0.59 6.28 13.43
N PHE A 70 0.77 6.38 12.12
CA PHE A 70 2.10 6.63 11.53
C PHE A 70 2.71 7.95 12.01
N GLU A 71 1.92 9.01 12.14
CA GLU A 71 2.40 10.28 12.69
C GLU A 71 2.77 10.14 14.19
N THR A 72 2.02 9.36 14.96
CA THR A 72 2.37 9.06 16.37
C THR A 72 3.72 8.35 16.45
N VAL A 73 3.96 7.34 15.62
CA VAL A 73 5.26 6.66 15.51
C VAL A 73 6.36 7.67 15.15
N ALA A 74 6.09 8.55 14.20
CA ALA A 74 7.04 9.57 13.75
C ALA A 74 7.40 10.62 14.80
N LEU A 75 6.58 10.82 15.81
CA LEU A 75 6.88 11.74 16.92
C LEU A 75 7.90 11.15 17.90
N THR A 76 8.11 9.84 17.89
CA THR A 76 9.12 9.23 18.76
C THR A 76 10.53 9.64 18.31
N PRO A 77 11.45 9.93 19.21
CA PRO A 77 12.79 10.42 18.87
C PRO A 77 13.53 9.52 17.87
N ARG A 78 13.37 8.21 18.00
CA ARG A 78 14.02 7.19 17.16
C ARG A 78 13.59 7.26 15.69
N TYR A 79 12.31 7.59 15.39
CA TYR A 79 11.76 7.58 14.04
C TYR A 79 11.50 8.97 13.47
N ARG A 80 11.83 10.02 14.21
CA ARG A 80 11.51 11.40 13.83
C ARG A 80 12.08 11.81 12.47
N VAL A 81 13.24 11.31 12.10
CA VAL A 81 13.93 11.62 10.84
C VAL A 81 13.88 10.48 9.82
N VAL A 82 13.24 9.37 10.15
CA VAL A 82 13.16 8.19 9.29
C VAL A 82 11.97 8.30 8.35
N PRO A 83 12.14 8.08 7.04
CA PRO A 83 11.01 8.07 6.11
C PRO A 83 10.16 6.80 6.27
N PHE A 84 8.85 6.93 6.03
CA PHE A 84 7.96 5.80 5.88
C PHE A 84 7.97 5.30 4.45
N ILE A 85 8.14 4.00 4.27
CA ILE A 85 7.98 3.33 2.98
C ILE A 85 6.56 2.75 2.92
N THR A 86 5.78 3.18 1.93
CA THR A 86 4.46 2.60 1.65
C THR A 86 4.52 1.82 0.34
N CYS A 87 3.92 0.61 0.34
CA CYS A 87 4.09 -0.39 -0.71
C CYS A 87 3.07 -0.24 -1.86
N HIS A 88 2.71 1.01 -2.23
CA HIS A 88 1.92 1.24 -3.43
C HIS A 88 2.72 0.80 -4.66
N HIS A 89 2.05 0.13 -5.59
CA HIS A 89 2.64 -0.47 -6.78
C HIS A 89 1.99 0.06 -8.07
N LEU A 90 2.46 -0.40 -9.22
CA LEU A 90 2.02 0.13 -10.52
C LEU A 90 0.52 -0.09 -10.79
N ASP A 91 -0.03 -1.18 -10.26
CA ASP A 91 -1.48 -1.46 -10.39
C ASP A 91 -2.29 -0.41 -9.62
N ASP A 92 -1.85 0.03 -8.43
CA ASP A 92 -2.47 1.15 -7.69
C ASP A 92 -2.38 2.47 -8.48
N VAL A 93 -1.28 2.68 -9.21
CA VAL A 93 -1.14 3.87 -10.07
C VAL A 93 -2.17 3.86 -11.18
N VAL A 94 -2.38 2.73 -11.85
CA VAL A 94 -3.39 2.59 -12.91
C VAL A 94 -4.79 2.82 -12.35
N GLU A 95 -5.13 2.19 -11.22
CA GLU A 95 -6.42 2.35 -10.55
C GLU A 95 -6.68 3.83 -10.19
N THR A 96 -5.70 4.48 -9.56
CA THR A 96 -5.82 5.90 -9.16
C THR A 96 -5.93 6.81 -10.37
N TRP A 97 -5.15 6.56 -11.42
CA TRP A 97 -5.21 7.36 -12.64
C TRP A 97 -6.56 7.22 -13.35
N LEU A 98 -7.10 6.01 -13.47
CA LEU A 98 -8.43 5.77 -14.04
C LEU A 98 -9.51 6.50 -13.23
N PHE A 99 -9.52 6.29 -11.91
CA PHE A 99 -10.47 6.95 -11.02
C PHE A 99 -10.44 8.47 -11.17
N THR A 100 -9.24 9.05 -11.05
CA THR A 100 -9.10 10.51 -11.08
C THR A 100 -9.32 11.10 -12.47
N SER A 101 -9.05 10.34 -13.54
CA SER A 101 -9.35 10.76 -14.93
C SER A 101 -10.85 10.89 -15.18
N LEU A 102 -11.65 9.96 -14.65
CA LEU A 102 -13.11 10.04 -14.72
C LEU A 102 -13.69 11.23 -13.94
N HIS A 103 -12.92 11.74 -12.96
CA HIS A 103 -13.25 12.94 -12.19
C HIS A 103 -12.54 14.21 -12.72
N GLY A 104 -12.00 14.15 -13.94
CA GLY A 104 -11.43 15.32 -14.62
C GLY A 104 -9.99 15.68 -14.24
N HIS A 105 -9.26 14.86 -13.48
CA HIS A 105 -7.94 15.23 -12.95
C HIS A 105 -6.76 14.42 -13.50
N GLY A 106 -6.92 13.13 -13.74
CA GLY A 106 -5.85 12.25 -14.27
C GLY A 106 -4.58 12.22 -13.42
N ARG A 107 -4.70 12.23 -12.09
CA ARG A 107 -3.57 12.32 -11.15
C ARG A 107 -2.84 10.99 -11.01
N LEU A 108 -1.53 11.06 -10.81
CA LEU A 108 -0.70 9.92 -10.42
C LEU A 108 -0.47 9.93 -8.91
N ILE A 109 -0.17 8.75 -8.36
CA ILE A 109 0.34 8.63 -6.99
C ILE A 109 1.76 9.20 -6.98
N PRO A 110 2.08 10.23 -6.16
CA PRO A 110 3.42 10.79 -6.10
C PRO A 110 4.41 9.79 -5.46
N SER A 111 5.64 9.75 -5.97
CA SER A 111 6.71 8.88 -5.43
C SER A 111 7.14 9.29 -4.01
N LYS A 112 7.01 10.58 -3.68
CA LYS A 112 7.23 11.14 -2.35
C LYS A 112 6.10 12.10 -1.99
N ARG A 113 5.71 12.10 -0.73
CA ARG A 113 4.80 13.10 -0.13
C ARG A 113 5.19 13.29 1.34
N GLY A 114 5.83 14.42 1.64
CA GLY A 114 6.41 14.63 2.95
C GLY A 114 7.39 13.49 3.28
N ARG A 115 7.21 12.82 4.41
CA ARG A 115 8.04 11.69 4.85
C ARG A 115 7.69 10.34 4.21
N TYR A 116 6.65 10.26 3.40
CA TYR A 116 6.19 8.99 2.79
C TYR A 116 6.84 8.78 1.43
N LEU A 117 7.58 7.67 1.30
CA LEU A 117 8.22 7.24 0.06
C LEU A 117 7.46 6.03 -0.54
N ARG A 118 7.38 5.96 -1.86
CA ARG A 118 6.69 4.90 -2.60
C ARG A 118 7.61 4.34 -3.69
N PRO A 119 8.60 3.53 -3.32
CA PRO A 119 9.62 3.06 -4.28
C PRO A 119 9.10 2.04 -5.30
N LEU A 120 7.93 1.44 -5.08
CA LEU A 120 7.41 0.34 -5.89
C LEU A 120 6.40 0.78 -6.96
N LEU A 121 6.20 2.09 -7.18
CA LEU A 121 5.20 2.60 -8.14
C LEU A 121 5.45 2.18 -9.60
N ALA A 122 6.67 1.81 -9.96
CA ALA A 122 7.01 1.27 -11.28
C ALA A 122 6.95 -0.27 -11.34
N THR A 123 6.67 -0.94 -10.22
CA THR A 123 6.66 -2.41 -10.09
C THR A 123 5.23 -2.92 -10.13
N ARG A 124 4.95 -3.94 -10.93
CA ARG A 124 3.64 -4.62 -10.97
C ARG A 124 3.42 -5.46 -9.72
N LYS A 125 2.15 -5.57 -9.29
CA LYS A 125 1.74 -6.45 -8.18
C LYS A 125 2.22 -7.88 -8.41
N ALA A 126 2.06 -8.42 -9.62
CA ALA A 126 2.50 -9.76 -9.98
C ALA A 126 4.00 -10.00 -9.72
N VAL A 127 4.86 -9.00 -9.92
CA VAL A 127 6.30 -9.12 -9.63
C VAL A 127 6.57 -9.26 -8.13
N LEU A 128 5.75 -8.61 -7.30
CA LEU A 128 5.84 -8.73 -5.84
C LEU A 128 5.32 -10.09 -5.35
N GLU A 129 4.27 -10.59 -5.97
CA GLU A 129 3.74 -11.94 -5.73
C GLU A 129 4.77 -13.01 -6.15
N ASP A 130 5.37 -12.88 -7.35
CA ASP A 130 6.45 -13.75 -7.80
C ASP A 130 7.66 -13.75 -6.86
N TRP A 131 7.97 -12.59 -6.28
CA TRP A 131 9.00 -12.50 -5.25
C TRP A 131 8.64 -13.35 -4.03
N CYS A 132 7.40 -13.22 -3.53
CA CYS A 132 6.92 -14.01 -2.41
C CYS A 132 6.99 -15.51 -2.71
N HIS A 133 6.51 -15.94 -3.87
CA HIS A 133 6.55 -17.35 -4.28
C HIS A 133 7.98 -17.90 -4.36
N ARG A 134 8.90 -17.18 -5.01
CA ARG A 134 10.29 -17.62 -5.15
C ARG A 134 11.07 -17.68 -3.85
N HIS A 135 10.68 -16.90 -2.87
CA HIS A 135 11.36 -16.83 -1.58
C HIS A 135 10.55 -17.47 -0.44
N GLU A 136 9.46 -18.15 -0.77
CA GLU A 136 8.58 -18.82 0.19
C GLU A 136 8.07 -17.87 1.30
N VAL A 137 7.84 -16.60 0.92
CA VAL A 137 7.32 -15.56 1.82
C VAL A 137 5.81 -15.58 1.78
N PRO A 138 5.12 -15.98 2.85
CA PRO A 138 3.68 -15.99 2.87
C PRO A 138 3.09 -14.58 2.95
N TYR A 139 1.87 -14.45 2.50
CA TYR A 139 1.06 -13.24 2.63
C TYR A 139 -0.41 -13.61 2.75
N VAL A 140 -1.18 -12.77 3.42
CA VAL A 140 -2.63 -12.92 3.56
C VAL A 140 -3.30 -12.18 2.41
N GLU A 141 -4.29 -12.82 1.79
CA GLU A 141 -5.21 -12.19 0.86
C GLU A 141 -6.49 -11.84 1.59
N ASP A 142 -6.79 -10.55 1.68
CA ASP A 142 -8.04 -10.08 2.27
C ASP A 142 -9.21 -10.40 1.33
N PRO A 143 -10.20 -11.22 1.75
CA PRO A 143 -11.37 -11.55 0.94
C PRO A 143 -12.19 -10.34 0.52
N SER A 144 -12.17 -9.26 1.29
CA SER A 144 -12.85 -8.01 0.94
C SER A 144 -12.30 -7.39 -0.35
N ASN A 145 -11.10 -7.76 -0.80
CA ASN A 145 -10.54 -7.35 -2.09
C ASN A 145 -11.38 -7.80 -3.30
N LYS A 146 -12.27 -8.78 -3.14
CA LYS A 146 -13.19 -9.26 -4.19
C LYS A 146 -14.53 -8.52 -4.18
N ASP A 147 -14.84 -7.81 -3.12
CA ASP A 147 -16.11 -7.09 -3.00
C ASP A 147 -16.10 -5.82 -3.84
N THR A 148 -16.80 -5.86 -4.96
CA THR A 148 -16.94 -4.74 -5.91
C THR A 148 -17.87 -3.61 -5.44
N SER A 149 -18.51 -3.74 -4.28
CA SER A 149 -19.21 -2.62 -3.64
C SER A 149 -18.25 -1.50 -3.24
N PHE A 150 -16.99 -1.83 -2.96
CA PHE A 150 -15.93 -0.85 -2.77
C PHE A 150 -15.45 -0.32 -4.13
N MET A 151 -15.47 1.00 -4.28
CA MET A 151 -15.13 1.67 -5.54
C MET A 151 -13.76 1.26 -6.09
N ARG A 152 -12.76 1.09 -5.23
CA ARG A 152 -11.42 0.69 -5.63
C ARG A 152 -11.38 -0.74 -6.19
N ASN A 153 -12.11 -1.66 -5.59
CA ASN A 153 -12.23 -3.03 -6.08
C ASN A 153 -13.02 -3.07 -7.40
N TYR A 154 -14.08 -2.27 -7.53
CA TYR A 154 -14.79 -2.11 -8.79
C TYR A 154 -13.87 -1.67 -9.92
N ILE A 155 -13.04 -0.65 -9.67
CA ILE A 155 -12.06 -0.20 -10.66
C ILE A 155 -11.09 -1.34 -11.03
N ARG A 156 -10.57 -2.04 -10.04
CA ARG A 156 -9.60 -3.13 -10.22
C ARG A 156 -10.17 -4.29 -11.02
N HIS A 157 -11.37 -4.74 -10.69
CA HIS A 157 -11.95 -5.97 -11.25
C HIS A 157 -12.79 -5.72 -12.49
N GLU A 158 -13.40 -4.54 -12.63
CA GLU A 158 -14.30 -4.23 -13.74
C GLU A 158 -13.70 -3.24 -14.75
N LEU A 159 -13.13 -2.14 -14.28
CA LEU A 159 -12.70 -1.07 -15.17
C LEU A 159 -11.31 -1.31 -15.77
N VAL A 160 -10.34 -1.77 -14.98
CA VAL A 160 -8.97 -2.05 -15.45
C VAL A 160 -8.96 -3.09 -16.57
N PRO A 161 -9.69 -4.22 -16.50
CA PRO A 161 -9.76 -5.17 -17.61
C PRO A 161 -10.33 -4.57 -18.89
N LYS A 162 -11.35 -3.71 -18.78
CA LYS A 162 -11.92 -3.00 -19.94
C LYS A 162 -10.95 -1.99 -20.53
N ALA A 163 -10.25 -1.25 -19.68
CA ALA A 163 -9.19 -0.30 -20.11
C ALA A 163 -8.03 -1.01 -20.82
N LEU A 164 -7.65 -2.22 -20.38
CA LEU A 164 -6.64 -3.05 -21.02
C LEU A 164 -7.07 -3.54 -22.42
N ARG A 165 -8.36 -3.73 -22.66
CA ARG A 165 -8.87 -4.05 -24.01
C ARG A 165 -8.71 -2.87 -24.98
N VAL A 166 -8.86 -1.63 -24.46
CA VAL A 166 -8.67 -0.41 -25.24
C VAL A 166 -7.17 -0.12 -25.44
N ASN A 167 -6.40 -0.26 -24.40
CA ASN A 167 -4.95 -0.03 -24.41
C ASN A 167 -4.22 -1.15 -23.65
N PRO A 168 -3.79 -2.23 -24.32
CA PRO A 168 -2.99 -3.30 -23.69
C PRO A 168 -1.68 -2.82 -23.08
N GLY A 169 -1.17 -1.67 -23.53
CA GLY A 169 0.05 -1.05 -23.05
C GLY A 169 -0.13 -0.09 -21.85
N ILE A 170 -1.30 0.00 -21.23
CA ILE A 170 -1.60 0.99 -20.18
C ILE A 170 -0.57 0.98 -19.04
N TYR A 171 -0.12 -0.19 -18.61
CA TYR A 171 0.91 -0.32 -17.57
C TYR A 171 2.26 0.25 -18.01
N LYS A 172 2.65 0.06 -19.27
CA LYS A 172 3.88 0.63 -19.83
C LYS A 172 3.79 2.16 -19.89
N VAL A 173 2.62 2.69 -20.27
CA VAL A 173 2.35 4.14 -20.29
C VAL A 173 2.44 4.72 -18.88
N MET A 174 1.78 4.09 -17.90
CA MET A 174 1.78 4.58 -16.52
C MET A 174 3.15 4.49 -15.87
N ARG A 175 3.91 3.41 -16.13
CA ARG A 175 5.31 3.29 -15.66
C ARG A 175 6.16 4.46 -16.16
N LYS A 176 6.13 4.76 -17.47
CA LYS A 176 6.86 5.91 -18.01
C LYS A 176 6.43 7.24 -17.38
N LYS A 177 5.14 7.41 -17.11
CA LYS A 177 4.65 8.62 -16.44
C LYS A 177 5.19 8.75 -15.01
N VAL A 178 5.24 7.64 -14.25
CA VAL A 178 5.81 7.61 -12.89
C VAL A 178 7.32 7.89 -12.92
N GLU A 179 8.06 7.23 -13.82
CA GLU A 179 9.51 7.39 -13.94
C GLU A 179 9.93 8.81 -14.35
N ASN A 180 9.10 9.46 -15.17
CA ASN A 180 9.31 10.84 -15.63
C ASN A 180 8.68 11.90 -14.71
N SER A 181 7.96 11.50 -13.65
CA SER A 181 7.39 12.45 -12.71
C SER A 181 8.50 13.06 -11.85
N PRO A 182 8.59 14.39 -11.75
CA PRO A 182 9.59 15.02 -10.90
C PRO A 182 9.40 14.55 -9.45
N VAL A 183 10.50 14.18 -8.80
CA VAL A 183 10.50 13.99 -7.35
C VAL A 183 10.31 15.36 -6.73
N ILE A 184 9.13 15.64 -6.21
CA ILE A 184 8.89 16.88 -5.47
C ILE A 184 9.71 16.76 -4.19
N LEU A 185 10.82 17.48 -4.15
CA LEU A 185 11.63 17.70 -2.96
C LEU A 185 10.94 18.87 -2.23
N ASP A 186 10.17 18.58 -1.18
CA ASP A 186 9.66 19.58 -0.24
C ASP A 186 10.80 20.06 0.67
#